data_fd2001375ee460f01bf0b8beb2441288
#
_entry.id   fd2001375ee460f01bf0b8beb2441288
#
_cell.length_a   1.000
_cell.length_b   1.000
_cell.length_c   1.000
_cell.angle_alpha   90.00
_cell.angle_beta   90.00
_cell.angle_gamma   90.00
#
_symmetry.space_group_name_H-M   'P 1'
#
loop_
_entity.id
_entity.type
_entity.pdbx_description
1 polymer ?
#
loop_
_entity_poly.entity_id
_entity_poly.type
_entity_poly.pdbx_seq_one_letter_code
_entity_poly.pdbx_strand_id
1 'polypeptide(L)'
;MTSLTFSALASLALVAAGGETYAEAHRQTTQTGQPLVVLVSADWCPACHVMEQTVIPEARRRGLLRKVAFAVVNYDREQDLAVQLTEHGPIPQVVMYRRTAHGWRMWRLIGSQNIEAFERFLHQGLEPAGG
;
A
#
# COMPACT_ATOMS: atom_id res chain seq x y z
N MET A 1 -55.91 0.67 4.62
CA MET A 1 -54.77 -0.02 5.17
C MET A 1 -53.69 -0.03 4.08
N THR A 2 -52.77 0.89 4.18
CA THR A 2 -51.71 1.09 3.19
C THR A 2 -50.45 0.39 3.72
N SER A 3 -50.08 -0.71 3.08
CA SER A 3 -48.83 -1.40 3.31
C SER A 3 -47.70 -0.58 2.73
N LEU A 4 -46.92 0.01 3.60
CA LEU A 4 -45.64 0.62 3.25
C LEU A 4 -44.60 -0.50 3.14
N THR A 5 -44.36 -0.92 1.91
CA THR A 5 -43.17 -1.76 1.63
C THR A 5 -41.93 -0.90 1.66
N PHE A 6 -41.18 -0.98 2.74
CA PHE A 6 -39.84 -0.43 2.79
C PHE A 6 -38.94 -1.31 1.90
N SER A 7 -38.71 -0.82 0.69
CA SER A 7 -37.63 -1.33 -0.14
C SER A 7 -36.32 -0.89 0.50
N ALA A 8 -35.71 -1.78 1.22
CA ALA A 8 -34.34 -1.61 1.66
C ALA A 8 -33.45 -1.72 0.41
N LEU A 9 -33.09 -0.58 -0.15
CA LEU A 9 -31.99 -0.49 -1.10
C LEU A 9 -30.73 -0.81 -0.32
N ALA A 10 -30.35 -2.07 -0.38
CA ALA A 10 -29.03 -2.47 0.01
C ALA A 10 -28.06 -1.78 -0.96
N SER A 11 -27.52 -0.65 -0.54
CA SER A 11 -26.37 -0.07 -1.20
C SER A 11 -25.23 -1.08 -1.05
N LEU A 12 -25.06 -1.93 -2.05
CA LEU A 12 -23.80 -2.60 -2.23
C LEU A 12 -22.78 -1.49 -2.48
N ALA A 13 -22.11 -1.08 -1.42
CA ALA A 13 -20.86 -0.39 -1.57
C ALA A 13 -19.96 -1.34 -2.32
N LEU A 14 -19.85 -1.15 -3.64
CA LEU A 14 -18.78 -1.73 -4.40
C LEU A 14 -17.50 -1.15 -3.79
N VAL A 15 -16.94 -1.88 -2.87
CA VAL A 15 -15.53 -1.68 -2.51
C VAL A 15 -14.80 -2.06 -3.78
N ALA A 16 -14.57 -1.07 -4.63
CA ALA A 16 -13.74 -1.27 -5.79
C ALA A 16 -12.46 -1.89 -5.29
N ALA A 17 -12.15 -3.10 -5.78
CA ALA A 17 -10.89 -3.78 -5.55
C ALA A 17 -9.77 -3.02 -6.26
N GLY A 18 -9.67 -1.72 -6.02
CA GLY A 18 -8.79 -0.76 -6.64
C GLY A 18 -8.46 0.37 -5.70
N GLY A 19 -8.73 0.20 -4.41
CA GLY A 19 -8.36 1.16 -3.38
C GLY A 19 -6.85 1.23 -3.16
N GLU A 20 -6.08 1.25 -4.26
CA GLU A 20 -4.62 1.23 -4.22
C GLU A 20 -4.03 2.55 -4.66
N THR A 21 -4.82 3.61 -4.66
CA THR A 21 -4.30 4.95 -4.89
C THR A 21 -3.60 5.46 -3.63
N TYR A 22 -2.60 6.30 -3.86
CA TYR A 22 -1.89 6.93 -2.75
C TYR A 22 -2.83 7.73 -1.84
N ALA A 23 -3.76 8.48 -2.43
CA ALA A 23 -4.70 9.30 -1.66
C ALA A 23 -5.58 8.44 -0.73
N GLU A 24 -6.07 7.31 -1.21
CA GLU A 24 -6.88 6.39 -0.40
C GLU A 24 -6.08 5.73 0.70
N ALA A 25 -4.87 5.25 0.38
CA ALA A 25 -3.98 4.64 1.35
C ALA A 25 -3.53 5.66 2.41
N HIS A 26 -3.23 6.87 2.02
CA HIS A 26 -2.90 7.95 2.95
C HIS A 26 -4.07 8.24 3.90
N ARG A 27 -5.28 8.31 3.37
CA ARG A 27 -6.49 8.47 4.20
C ARG A 27 -6.66 7.32 5.17
N GLN A 28 -6.48 6.09 4.71
CA GLN A 28 -6.59 4.90 5.55
C GLN A 28 -5.56 4.93 6.69
N THR A 29 -4.30 5.24 6.41
CA THR A 29 -3.27 5.32 7.45
C THR A 29 -3.58 6.42 8.46
N THR A 30 -4.12 7.55 8.02
CA THR A 30 -4.52 8.65 8.90
C THR A 30 -5.69 8.25 9.83
N GLN A 31 -6.65 7.49 9.31
CA GLN A 31 -7.83 7.08 10.05
C GLN A 31 -7.58 5.90 10.98
N THR A 32 -6.72 4.97 10.60
CA THR A 32 -6.54 3.69 11.29
C THR A 32 -5.25 3.58 12.10
N GLY A 33 -4.25 4.40 11.80
CA GLY A 33 -2.90 4.28 12.35
C GLY A 33 -2.08 3.14 11.75
N GLN A 34 -2.62 2.44 10.75
CA GLN A 34 -1.87 1.40 10.04
C GLN A 34 -0.69 2.00 9.27
N PRO A 35 0.42 1.26 9.10
CA PRO A 35 1.52 1.72 8.24
C PRO A 35 1.06 1.98 6.82
N LEU A 36 1.62 3.01 6.20
CA LEU A 36 1.44 3.31 4.77
C LEU A 36 2.57 2.63 4.00
N VAL A 37 2.21 1.75 3.07
CA VAL A 37 3.16 1.03 2.22
C VAL A 37 2.89 1.38 0.77
N VAL A 38 3.90 1.90 0.09
CA VAL A 38 3.77 2.36 -1.30
C VAL A 38 4.81 1.67 -2.16
N LEU A 39 4.35 0.98 -3.20
CA LEU A 39 5.20 0.49 -4.28
C LEU A 39 5.29 1.56 -5.36
N VAL A 40 6.49 2.07 -5.62
CA VAL A 40 6.75 2.96 -6.75
C VAL A 40 7.25 2.13 -7.92
N SER A 41 6.55 2.20 -9.04
CA SER A 41 6.70 1.32 -10.18
C SER A 41 6.55 2.09 -11.48
N ALA A 42 6.90 1.48 -12.61
CA ALA A 42 6.68 2.04 -13.93
C ALA A 42 6.39 0.94 -14.95
N ASP A 43 5.66 1.28 -16.00
CA ASP A 43 5.24 0.31 -17.02
C ASP A 43 6.42 -0.25 -17.84
N TRP A 44 7.47 0.54 -18.01
CA TRP A 44 8.67 0.19 -18.79
C TRP A 44 9.72 -0.60 -17.98
N CYS A 45 9.48 -0.85 -16.73
CA CYS A 45 10.45 -1.43 -15.79
C CYS A 45 10.17 -2.94 -15.59
N PRO A 46 11.00 -3.85 -16.13
CA PRO A 46 10.77 -5.30 -15.97
C PRO A 46 10.77 -5.76 -14.51
N ALA A 47 11.66 -5.24 -13.69
CA ALA A 47 11.73 -5.57 -12.27
C ALA A 47 10.48 -5.09 -11.51
N CYS A 48 9.89 -3.97 -11.93
CA CYS A 48 8.63 -3.49 -11.39
C CYS A 48 7.48 -4.46 -11.68
N HIS A 49 7.45 -5.03 -12.88
CA HIS A 49 6.44 -6.03 -13.27
C HIS A 49 6.53 -7.28 -12.39
N VAL A 50 7.73 -7.71 -12.04
CA VAL A 50 7.91 -8.85 -11.13
C VAL A 50 7.26 -8.56 -9.77
N MET A 51 7.47 -7.37 -9.23
CA MET A 51 6.84 -6.97 -7.97
C MET A 51 5.31 -6.95 -8.10
N GLU A 52 4.78 -6.32 -9.13
CA GLU A 52 3.33 -6.16 -9.31
C GLU A 52 2.61 -7.47 -9.65
N GLN A 53 3.23 -8.33 -10.44
CA GLN A 53 2.59 -9.54 -10.97
C GLN A 53 2.84 -10.78 -10.13
N THR A 54 3.87 -10.81 -9.32
CA THR A 54 4.27 -11.98 -8.54
C THR A 54 4.26 -11.71 -7.04
N VAL A 55 5.02 -10.74 -6.58
CA VAL A 55 5.25 -10.53 -5.14
C VAL A 55 4.01 -9.95 -4.46
N ILE A 56 3.43 -8.90 -5.01
CA ILE A 56 2.24 -8.27 -4.42
C ILE A 56 1.03 -9.21 -4.42
N PRO A 57 0.70 -9.93 -5.52
CA PRO A 57 -0.38 -10.91 -5.48
C PRO A 57 -0.16 -12.01 -4.44
N GLU A 58 1.06 -12.49 -4.28
CA GLU A 58 1.37 -13.48 -3.25
C GLU A 58 1.21 -12.92 -1.84
N ALA A 59 1.66 -11.69 -1.62
CA ALA A 59 1.46 -10.99 -0.35
C ALA A 59 -0.03 -10.87 0.01
N ARG A 60 -0.88 -10.59 -0.99
CA ARG A 60 -2.34 -10.56 -0.81
C ARG A 60 -2.88 -11.92 -0.40
N ARG A 61 -2.48 -12.98 -1.10
CA ARG A 61 -2.92 -14.34 -0.80
C ARG A 61 -2.54 -14.76 0.62
N ARG A 62 -1.37 -14.34 1.09
CA ARG A 62 -0.90 -14.61 2.46
C ARG A 62 -1.53 -13.69 3.51
N GLY A 63 -2.33 -12.71 3.10
CA GLY A 63 -2.95 -11.75 4.01
C GLY A 63 -2.00 -10.70 4.58
N LEU A 64 -0.81 -10.56 4.02
CA LEU A 64 0.22 -9.64 4.53
C LEU A 64 -0.16 -8.16 4.39
N LEU A 65 -1.01 -7.83 3.41
CA LEU A 65 -1.42 -6.45 3.16
C LEU A 65 -2.63 -6.01 3.99
N ARG A 66 -3.21 -6.89 4.79
CA ARG A 66 -4.39 -6.56 5.60
C ARG A 66 -4.11 -5.58 6.73
N LYS A 67 -2.88 -5.55 7.21
CA LYS A 67 -2.47 -4.72 8.36
C LYS A 67 -1.83 -3.40 7.93
N VAL A 68 -1.81 -3.11 6.64
CA VAL A 68 -1.19 -1.91 6.09
C VAL A 68 -2.15 -1.20 5.13
N ALA A 69 -1.95 0.09 4.95
CA ALA A 69 -2.57 0.85 3.89
C ALA A 69 -1.63 0.81 2.68
N PHE A 70 -2.05 0.10 1.62
CA PHE A 70 -1.19 -0.17 0.47
C PHE A 70 -1.59 0.66 -0.73
N ALA A 71 -0.60 1.19 -1.45
CA ALA A 71 -0.80 1.89 -2.71
C ALA A 71 0.31 1.56 -3.71
N VAL A 72 -0.03 1.69 -4.99
CA VAL A 72 0.92 1.66 -6.10
C VAL A 72 0.96 3.04 -6.74
N VAL A 73 2.15 3.61 -6.88
CA VAL A 73 2.39 4.88 -7.55
C VAL A 73 3.17 4.61 -8.84
N ASN A 74 2.59 5.03 -9.97
CA ASN A 74 3.26 4.93 -11.27
C ASN A 74 4.15 6.14 -11.47
N TYR A 75 5.44 5.90 -11.71
CA TYR A 75 6.45 6.94 -11.82
C TYR A 75 6.15 7.95 -12.92
N ASP A 76 5.65 7.49 -14.05
CA ASP A 76 5.41 8.36 -15.20
C ASP A 76 4.13 9.20 -15.06
N ARG A 77 3.11 8.65 -14.40
CA ARG A 77 1.82 9.32 -14.22
C ARG A 77 1.81 10.28 -13.04
N GLU A 78 2.58 9.98 -12.01
CA GLU A 78 2.65 10.76 -10.77
C GLU A 78 4.11 11.07 -10.44
N GLN A 79 4.81 11.67 -11.37
CA GLN A 79 6.27 11.85 -11.31
C GLN A 79 6.72 12.60 -10.06
N ASP A 80 6.08 13.71 -9.72
CA ASP A 80 6.47 14.51 -8.56
C ASP A 80 6.34 13.71 -7.26
N LEU A 81 5.24 12.98 -7.11
CA LEU A 81 5.02 12.13 -5.96
C LEU A 81 6.03 10.98 -5.92
N ALA A 82 6.27 10.32 -7.05
CA ALA A 82 7.23 9.22 -7.15
C ALA A 82 8.65 9.67 -6.79
N VAL A 83 9.07 10.83 -7.26
CA VAL A 83 10.38 11.41 -6.94
C VAL A 83 10.50 11.69 -5.44
N GLN A 84 9.47 12.27 -4.83
CA GLN A 84 9.45 12.52 -3.39
C GLN A 84 9.51 11.22 -2.57
N LEU A 85 8.71 10.24 -2.94
CA LEU A 85 8.66 8.96 -2.22
C LEU A 85 9.98 8.20 -2.30
N THR A 86 10.61 8.17 -3.48
CA THR A 86 11.86 7.45 -3.71
C THR A 86 13.11 8.25 -3.38
N GLU A 87 12.96 9.55 -3.09
CA GLU A 87 14.09 10.48 -2.91
C GLU A 87 15.08 10.42 -4.08
N HIS A 88 14.54 10.44 -5.31
CA HIS A 88 15.30 10.29 -6.56
C HIS A 88 16.02 8.94 -6.68
N GLY A 89 15.61 7.95 -5.90
CA GLY A 89 16.20 6.62 -5.93
C GLY A 89 15.67 5.73 -7.04
N PRO A 90 16.22 4.52 -7.17
CA PRO A 90 15.83 3.58 -8.22
C PRO A 90 14.45 2.97 -7.99
N ILE A 91 13.85 2.44 -9.04
CA ILE A 91 12.60 1.67 -8.98
C ILE A 91 12.84 0.23 -9.46
N PRO A 92 12.03 -0.76 -9.03
CA PRO A 92 10.95 -0.61 -8.05
C PRO A 92 11.50 -0.27 -6.68
N GLN A 93 10.71 0.49 -5.94
CA GLN A 93 11.03 0.78 -4.55
C GLN A 93 9.75 0.69 -3.73
N VAL A 94 9.81 -0.01 -2.60
CA VAL A 94 8.73 -0.01 -1.62
C VAL A 94 9.13 0.89 -0.46
N VAL A 95 8.27 1.85 -0.15
CA VAL A 95 8.49 2.78 0.94
C VAL A 95 7.39 2.56 1.98
N MET A 96 7.77 2.44 3.23
CA MET A 96 6.82 2.25 4.32
C MET A 96 6.98 3.38 5.34
N TYR A 97 5.85 3.98 5.70
CA TYR A 97 5.77 5.01 6.72
C TYR A 97 4.90 4.55 7.86
N ARG A 98 5.34 4.78 9.08
CA ARG A 98 4.55 4.52 10.28
C ARG A 98 4.70 5.66 11.25
N ARG A 99 3.56 6.09 11.82
CA ARG A 99 3.58 7.06 12.91
C ARG A 99 3.90 6.34 14.22
N THR A 100 4.88 6.90 14.93
CA THR A 100 5.28 6.42 16.25
C THR A 100 5.13 7.53 17.28
N ALA A 101 5.34 7.21 18.57
CA ALA A 101 5.35 8.20 19.65
C ALA A 101 6.39 9.32 19.44
N HIS A 102 7.43 9.04 18.65
CA HIS A 102 8.53 9.96 18.35
C HIS A 102 8.43 10.58 16.95
N GLY A 103 7.27 10.50 16.30
CA GLY A 103 7.05 11.00 14.96
C GLY A 103 7.00 9.88 13.91
N TRP A 104 7.14 10.26 12.65
CA TRP A 104 7.11 9.31 11.55
C TRP A 104 8.43 8.58 11.40
N ARG A 105 8.35 7.26 11.22
CA ARG A 105 9.48 6.43 10.79
C ARG A 105 9.27 5.93 9.39
N MET A 106 10.37 5.67 8.70
CA MET A 106 10.34 5.24 7.31
C MET A 106 11.31 4.09 7.09
N TRP A 107 10.89 3.15 6.28
CA TRP A 107 11.72 2.03 5.79
C TRP A 107 11.64 1.97 4.28
N ARG A 108 12.70 1.50 3.64
CA ARG A 108 12.80 1.33 2.20
C ARG A 108 13.24 -0.07 1.84
N LEU A 109 12.61 -0.62 0.78
CA LEU A 109 13.02 -1.86 0.15
C LEU A 109 13.29 -1.55 -1.31
N ILE A 110 14.53 -1.67 -1.74
CA ILE A 110 14.97 -1.23 -3.06
C ILE A 110 15.13 -2.44 -3.99
N GLY A 111 14.64 -2.30 -5.20
CA GLY A 111 14.73 -3.31 -6.24
C GLY A 111 13.66 -4.39 -6.14
N SER A 112 13.68 -5.30 -7.10
CA SER A 112 12.82 -6.47 -7.08
C SER A 112 13.29 -7.43 -5.99
N GLN A 113 12.36 -7.79 -5.12
CA GLN A 113 12.63 -8.65 -3.97
C GLN A 113 11.67 -9.85 -3.99
N ASN A 114 12.08 -10.96 -3.40
CA ASN A 114 11.19 -12.11 -3.26
C ASN A 114 10.17 -11.89 -2.13
N ILE A 115 9.20 -12.79 -2.05
CA ILE A 115 8.12 -12.68 -1.06
C ILE A 115 8.63 -12.73 0.38
N GLU A 116 9.65 -13.52 0.65
CA GLU A 116 10.22 -13.64 1.99
C GLU A 116 10.88 -12.32 2.44
N ALA A 117 11.61 -11.66 1.55
CA ALA A 117 12.21 -10.36 1.83
C ALA A 117 11.13 -9.28 2.02
N PHE A 118 10.08 -9.32 1.22
CA PHE A 118 8.96 -8.40 1.34
C PHE A 118 8.21 -8.60 2.67
N GLU A 119 7.98 -9.85 3.05
CA GLU A 119 7.34 -10.18 4.33
C GLU A 119 8.17 -9.68 5.53
N ARG A 120 9.47 -9.91 5.52
CA ARG A 120 10.36 -9.37 6.57
C ARG A 120 10.31 -7.85 6.63
N PHE A 121 10.30 -7.20 5.49
CA PHE A 121 10.18 -5.75 5.40
C PHE A 121 8.89 -5.24 6.05
N LEU A 122 7.76 -5.86 5.74
CA LEU A 122 6.47 -5.48 6.35
C LEU A 122 6.48 -5.69 7.87
N HIS A 123 7.07 -6.78 8.33
CA HIS A 123 7.14 -7.07 9.76
C HIS A 123 7.94 -6.03 10.54
N GLN A 124 8.98 -5.46 9.95
CA GLN A 124 9.75 -4.39 10.59
C GLN A 124 8.86 -3.18 10.94
N GLY A 125 7.98 -2.81 10.04
CA GLY A 125 7.07 -1.69 10.26
C GLY A 125 5.86 -2.03 11.14
N LEU A 126 5.53 -3.30 11.28
CA LEU A 126 4.40 -3.77 12.09
C LEU A 126 4.79 -4.11 13.53
N GLU A 127 6.08 -4.28 13.80
CA GLU A 127 6.53 -4.53 15.16
C GLU A 127 6.26 -3.31 16.05
N PRO A 128 5.86 -3.55 17.33
CA PRO A 128 5.73 -2.45 18.25
C PRO A 128 7.04 -1.66 18.32
N ALA A 129 6.95 -0.33 18.33
CA ALA A 129 8.11 0.53 18.57
C ALA A 129 8.56 0.31 20.01
N GLY A 130 9.14 -0.85 20.26
CA GLY A 130 9.69 -1.23 21.53
C GLY A 130 11.16 -0.85 21.57
N GLY A 131 11.45 0.04 22.38
CA GLY A 131 12.80 0.36 22.73
C GLY A 131 13.54 1.25 21.80
#